data_8790c687b1d4f24451b5456c38aac4f5
#
_entry.id   8790c687b1d4f24451b5456c38aac4f5
#
_cell.length_a   1.000
_cell.length_b   1.000
_cell.length_c   1.000
_cell.angle_alpha   90.00
_cell.angle_beta   90.00
_cell.angle_gamma   90.00
#
_symmetry.space_group_name_H-M   'P 1'
#
loop_
_entity.id
_entity.type
_entity.pdbx_description
1 polymer ?
#
loop_
_entity_poly.entity_id
_entity_poly.type
_entity_poly.pdbx_seq_one_letter_code
_entity_poly.pdbx_strand_id
1 'polypeptide(L)'
;MSIHRDMSLRFPVALVLSIACFAAPAWADFKAGMDAYLRSDYATALHEWQPLAEQGQAVAQYQLGLLHANGQGVTKDDATARQWYEKAAVQGHTEAQVNLGVLLMYARGGQQDYKMAVYYLRLAANQGNDLAQRRLGQMYERGEGVQQDYVRAYMWYSLGTANGVEAGARLRDALAKRMEPEQITEAQKLAREWKPKGK
;
A
#
# COMPACT_ATOMS: atom_id res chain seq x y z
N MET A 1 29.96 -28.70 70.83
CA MET A 1 29.38 -27.48 70.36
C MET A 1 29.83 -27.32 68.92
N SER A 2 28.99 -27.75 67.97
CA SER A 2 29.34 -27.81 66.52
C SER A 2 28.33 -26.89 65.80
N ILE A 3 28.88 -25.90 65.10
CA ILE A 3 28.09 -24.92 64.33
C ILE A 3 28.17 -25.38 62.85
N HIS A 4 27.10 -25.98 62.38
CA HIS A 4 26.92 -26.20 60.93
C HIS A 4 26.37 -24.92 60.29
N ARG A 5 27.14 -24.34 59.40
CA ARG A 5 26.73 -23.24 58.51
C ARG A 5 26.31 -23.87 57.18
N ASP A 6 25.04 -23.97 56.94
CA ASP A 6 24.49 -24.28 55.63
C ASP A 6 24.63 -23.06 54.73
N MET A 7 25.47 -23.20 53.72
CA MET A 7 25.68 -22.19 52.68
C MET A 7 24.98 -22.66 51.40
N SER A 8 23.68 -22.40 51.29
CA SER A 8 22.89 -22.65 50.08
C SER A 8 23.27 -21.62 49.00
N LEU A 9 24.11 -22.04 48.07
CA LEU A 9 24.38 -21.29 46.83
C LEU A 9 23.09 -21.24 45.99
N ARG A 10 22.47 -20.08 45.96
CA ARG A 10 21.43 -19.78 44.98
C ARG A 10 22.07 -19.29 43.68
N PHE A 11 22.13 -20.15 42.69
CA PHE A 11 22.48 -19.74 41.32
C PHE A 11 21.32 -18.94 40.73
N PRO A 12 21.57 -17.74 40.17
CA PRO A 12 20.56 -17.05 39.42
C PRO A 12 20.37 -17.79 38.09
N VAL A 13 19.14 -18.24 37.83
CA VAL A 13 18.75 -18.73 36.52
C VAL A 13 18.75 -17.54 35.59
N ALA A 14 19.83 -17.34 34.85
CA ALA A 14 19.87 -16.39 33.76
C ALA A 14 18.92 -16.89 32.67
N LEU A 15 17.79 -16.22 32.54
CA LEU A 15 16.85 -16.40 31.42
C LEU A 15 17.55 -15.90 30.15
N VAL A 16 18.19 -16.79 29.42
CA VAL A 16 18.73 -16.50 28.10
C VAL A 16 17.54 -16.41 27.16
N LEU A 17 17.04 -15.19 26.98
CA LEU A 17 16.15 -14.87 25.86
C LEU A 17 16.96 -15.04 24.56
N SER A 18 16.88 -16.23 23.98
CA SER A 18 17.37 -16.48 22.64
C SER A 18 16.47 -15.67 21.68
N ILE A 19 16.94 -14.47 21.33
CA ILE A 19 16.43 -13.75 20.15
C ILE A 19 16.80 -14.65 18.97
N ALA A 20 15.85 -15.45 18.53
CA ALA A 20 15.96 -16.14 17.24
C ALA A 20 15.99 -15.05 16.17
N CYS A 21 17.20 -14.61 15.83
CA CYS A 21 17.46 -13.82 14.64
C CYS A 21 17.11 -14.75 13.46
N PHE A 22 15.88 -14.65 12.93
CA PHE A 22 15.53 -15.27 11.67
C PHE A 22 16.37 -14.58 10.59
N ALA A 23 17.62 -15.01 10.44
CA ALA A 23 18.40 -14.66 9.28
C ALA A 23 17.63 -15.15 8.06
N ALA A 24 17.50 -14.28 7.04
CA ALA A 24 16.99 -14.70 5.74
C ALA A 24 17.70 -15.99 5.33
N PRO A 25 16.99 -16.99 4.81
CA PRO A 25 17.68 -18.12 4.22
C PRO A 25 18.68 -17.56 3.21
N ALA A 26 19.93 -18.06 3.29
CA ALA A 26 21.07 -17.53 2.52
C ALA A 26 20.89 -17.53 0.98
N TRP A 27 19.79 -18.06 0.50
CA TRP A 27 19.40 -18.14 -0.91
C TRP A 27 18.33 -17.11 -1.33
N ALA A 28 17.66 -16.44 -0.39
CA ALA A 28 16.62 -15.47 -0.72
C ALA A 28 17.24 -14.12 -1.11
N ASP A 29 17.06 -13.73 -2.35
CA ASP A 29 17.57 -12.47 -2.90
C ASP A 29 16.48 -11.72 -3.68
N PHE A 30 16.18 -10.52 -3.26
CA PHE A 30 15.18 -9.68 -3.94
C PHE A 30 15.57 -9.42 -5.41
N LYS A 31 16.85 -9.21 -5.68
CA LYS A 31 17.35 -8.98 -7.04
C LYS A 31 17.21 -10.24 -7.91
N ALA A 32 17.51 -11.41 -7.40
CA ALA A 32 17.34 -12.67 -8.12
C ALA A 32 15.86 -12.89 -8.50
N GLY A 33 14.94 -12.61 -7.56
CA GLY A 33 13.49 -12.64 -7.83
C GLY A 33 13.07 -11.63 -8.90
N MET A 34 13.63 -10.41 -8.89
CA MET A 34 13.35 -9.40 -9.92
C MET A 34 13.88 -9.82 -11.29
N ASP A 35 15.09 -10.34 -11.36
CA ASP A 35 15.69 -10.84 -12.60
C ASP A 35 14.88 -12.02 -13.17
N ALA A 36 14.36 -12.89 -12.33
CA ALA A 36 13.45 -13.98 -12.73
C ALA A 36 12.10 -13.41 -13.26
N TYR A 37 11.50 -12.46 -12.54
CA TYR A 37 10.26 -11.81 -12.94
C TYR A 37 10.36 -11.15 -14.32
N LEU A 38 11.46 -10.44 -14.59
CA LEU A 38 11.71 -9.79 -15.89
C LEU A 38 11.85 -10.80 -17.04
N ARG A 39 12.26 -12.03 -16.77
CA ARG A 39 12.28 -13.14 -17.74
C ARG A 39 10.98 -13.93 -17.79
N SER A 40 9.93 -13.46 -17.08
CA SER A 40 8.65 -14.16 -16.91
C SER A 40 8.75 -15.52 -16.18
N ASP A 41 9.85 -15.78 -15.49
CA ASP A 41 10.02 -16.92 -14.60
C ASP A 41 9.41 -16.61 -13.22
N TYR A 42 8.08 -16.58 -13.19
CA TYR A 42 7.33 -16.18 -12.01
C TYR A 42 7.42 -17.19 -10.86
N ALA A 43 7.67 -18.46 -11.17
CA ALA A 43 7.85 -19.49 -10.15
C ALA A 43 9.13 -19.24 -9.34
N THR A 44 10.24 -18.93 -10.01
CA THR A 44 11.49 -18.55 -9.35
C THR A 44 11.34 -17.22 -8.62
N ALA A 45 10.65 -16.21 -9.21
CA ALA A 45 10.40 -14.94 -8.55
C ALA A 45 9.61 -15.12 -7.24
N LEU A 46 8.56 -15.96 -7.26
CA LEU A 46 7.78 -16.31 -6.08
C LEU A 46 8.67 -16.95 -4.99
N HIS A 47 9.47 -17.94 -5.39
CA HIS A 47 10.37 -18.65 -4.48
C HIS A 47 11.36 -17.70 -3.78
N GLU A 48 11.95 -16.76 -4.52
CA GLU A 48 12.90 -15.80 -3.96
C GLU A 48 12.22 -14.75 -3.06
N TRP A 49 11.03 -14.26 -3.45
CA TRP A 49 10.36 -13.18 -2.70
C TRP A 49 9.57 -13.68 -1.49
N GLN A 50 9.10 -14.93 -1.48
CA GLN A 50 8.29 -15.48 -0.40
C GLN A 50 8.96 -15.32 0.99
N PRO A 51 10.21 -15.78 1.21
CA PRO A 51 10.86 -15.65 2.51
C PRO A 51 11.14 -14.19 2.90
N LEU A 52 11.40 -13.30 1.93
CA LEU A 52 11.63 -11.88 2.19
C LEU A 52 10.31 -11.19 2.63
N ALA A 53 9.20 -11.54 2.01
CA ALA A 53 7.88 -11.03 2.37
C ALA A 53 7.43 -11.53 3.75
N GLU A 54 7.70 -12.78 4.09
CA GLU A 54 7.44 -13.37 5.41
C GLU A 54 8.27 -12.70 6.51
N GLN A 55 9.47 -12.24 6.19
CA GLN A 55 10.31 -11.42 7.07
C GLN A 55 9.86 -9.97 7.18
N GLY A 56 8.81 -9.57 6.46
CA GLY A 56 8.21 -8.25 6.56
C GLY A 56 8.72 -7.23 5.55
N GLN A 57 9.54 -7.60 4.55
CA GLN A 57 9.99 -6.64 3.54
C GLN A 57 8.81 -6.14 2.68
N ALA A 58 8.47 -4.86 2.80
CA ALA A 58 7.29 -4.27 2.15
C ALA A 58 7.30 -4.41 0.62
N VAL A 59 8.48 -4.27 0.01
CA VAL A 59 8.61 -4.41 -1.45
C VAL A 59 8.36 -5.85 -1.90
N ALA A 60 8.88 -6.85 -1.18
CA ALA A 60 8.63 -8.27 -1.47
C ALA A 60 7.14 -8.64 -1.25
N GLN A 61 6.52 -8.11 -0.19
CA GLN A 61 5.08 -8.26 0.05
C GLN A 61 4.25 -7.69 -1.10
N TYR A 62 4.60 -6.50 -1.58
CA TYR A 62 3.93 -5.91 -2.74
C TYR A 62 4.07 -6.79 -3.99
N GLN A 63 5.26 -7.31 -4.27
CA GLN A 63 5.50 -8.19 -5.42
C GLN A 63 4.71 -9.50 -5.33
N LEU A 64 4.64 -10.12 -4.15
CA LEU A 64 3.76 -11.28 -3.95
C LEU A 64 2.29 -10.93 -4.20
N GLY A 65 1.85 -9.77 -3.74
CA GLY A 65 0.51 -9.27 -4.04
C GLY A 65 0.24 -9.17 -5.53
N LEU A 66 1.22 -8.69 -6.33
CA LEU A 66 1.13 -8.62 -7.79
C LEU A 66 1.04 -10.03 -8.42
N LEU A 67 1.89 -10.97 -8.00
CA LEU A 67 1.88 -12.33 -8.53
C LEU A 67 0.50 -12.99 -8.33
N HIS A 68 -0.06 -12.89 -7.12
CA HIS A 68 -1.39 -13.42 -6.82
C HIS A 68 -2.51 -12.68 -7.56
N ALA A 69 -2.47 -11.35 -7.63
CA ALA A 69 -3.49 -10.56 -8.34
C ALA A 69 -3.56 -10.86 -9.83
N ASN A 70 -2.42 -11.21 -10.44
CA ASN A 70 -2.29 -11.46 -11.87
C ASN A 70 -2.34 -12.96 -12.22
N GLY A 71 -2.19 -13.86 -11.24
CA GLY A 71 -2.05 -15.31 -11.50
C GLY A 71 -0.73 -15.66 -12.16
N GLN A 72 0.35 -14.96 -11.78
CA GLN A 72 1.69 -15.16 -12.32
C GLN A 72 2.49 -16.12 -11.45
N GLY A 73 2.81 -17.30 -11.95
CA GLY A 73 3.47 -18.38 -11.20
C GLY A 73 2.62 -19.06 -10.13
N VAL A 74 1.42 -18.55 -9.90
CA VAL A 74 0.41 -19.06 -8.96
C VAL A 74 -0.98 -18.92 -9.56
N THR A 75 -1.96 -19.64 -9.01
CA THR A 75 -3.37 -19.39 -9.34
C THR A 75 -3.76 -17.98 -8.90
N LYS A 76 -4.48 -17.26 -9.78
CA LYS A 76 -4.99 -15.92 -9.47
C LYS A 76 -5.87 -15.96 -8.23
N ASP A 77 -5.53 -15.13 -7.25
CA ASP A 77 -6.26 -15.02 -5.98
C ASP A 77 -6.21 -13.58 -5.44
N ASP A 78 -7.30 -12.85 -5.65
CA ASP A 78 -7.44 -11.47 -5.18
C ASP A 78 -7.50 -11.39 -3.64
N ALA A 79 -7.91 -12.45 -2.93
CA ALA A 79 -7.95 -12.46 -1.46
C ALA A 79 -6.53 -12.53 -0.88
N THR A 80 -5.70 -13.42 -1.41
CA THR A 80 -4.29 -13.50 -1.03
C THR A 80 -3.53 -12.24 -1.46
N ALA A 81 -3.81 -11.70 -2.65
CA ALA A 81 -3.22 -10.42 -3.09
C ALA A 81 -3.55 -9.27 -2.13
N ARG A 82 -4.82 -9.17 -1.69
CA ARG A 82 -5.26 -8.16 -0.71
C ARG A 82 -4.49 -8.26 0.60
N GLN A 83 -4.28 -9.47 1.12
CA GLN A 83 -3.51 -9.67 2.35
C GLN A 83 -2.06 -9.20 2.23
N TRP A 84 -1.40 -9.52 1.11
CA TRP A 84 -0.04 -9.08 0.87
C TRP A 84 0.06 -7.57 0.66
N TYR A 85 -0.86 -6.96 -0.11
CA TYR A 85 -0.92 -5.51 -0.26
C TYR A 85 -1.18 -4.80 1.07
N GLU A 86 -2.04 -5.35 1.94
CA GLU A 86 -2.29 -4.77 3.26
C GLU A 86 -1.04 -4.72 4.12
N LYS A 87 -0.26 -5.82 4.17
CA LYS A 87 1.02 -5.88 4.88
C LYS A 87 2.02 -4.83 4.36
N ALA A 88 2.11 -4.63 3.05
CA ALA A 88 2.98 -3.62 2.46
C ALA A 88 2.45 -2.19 2.66
N ALA A 89 1.13 -1.99 2.54
CA ALA A 89 0.48 -0.69 2.63
C ALA A 89 0.60 -0.06 4.02
N VAL A 90 0.50 -0.85 5.09
CA VAL A 90 0.68 -0.36 6.48
C VAL A 90 2.11 0.08 6.75
N GLN A 91 3.08 -0.41 5.99
CA GLN A 91 4.48 0.03 6.02
C GLN A 91 4.74 1.27 5.15
N GLY A 92 3.71 1.81 4.50
CA GLY A 92 3.83 3.03 3.69
C GLY A 92 4.14 2.78 2.21
N HIS A 93 4.15 1.53 1.72
CA HIS A 93 4.41 1.25 0.31
C HIS A 93 3.29 1.82 -0.58
N THR A 94 3.63 2.83 -1.36
CA THR A 94 2.66 3.66 -2.09
C THR A 94 1.82 2.85 -3.08
N GLU A 95 2.46 2.02 -3.91
CA GLU A 95 1.77 1.20 -4.91
C GLU A 95 0.88 0.14 -4.27
N ALA A 96 1.28 -0.41 -3.12
CA ALA A 96 0.44 -1.34 -2.35
C ALA A 96 -0.81 -0.63 -1.78
N GLN A 97 -0.66 0.61 -1.29
CA GLN A 97 -1.79 1.44 -0.86
C GLN A 97 -2.78 1.69 -2.00
N VAL A 98 -2.27 1.98 -3.20
CA VAL A 98 -3.12 2.16 -4.40
C VAL A 98 -3.86 0.87 -4.74
N ASN A 99 -3.14 -0.24 -4.86
CA ASN A 99 -3.72 -1.52 -5.27
C ASN A 99 -4.74 -2.02 -4.23
N LEU A 100 -4.43 -1.90 -2.94
CA LEU A 100 -5.36 -2.22 -1.87
C LEU A 100 -6.62 -1.35 -1.94
N GLY A 101 -6.46 -0.04 -2.11
CA GLY A 101 -7.58 0.87 -2.28
C GLY A 101 -8.49 0.47 -3.44
N VAL A 102 -7.90 0.08 -4.58
CA VAL A 102 -8.65 -0.41 -5.76
C VAL A 102 -9.37 -1.73 -5.46
N LEU A 103 -8.74 -2.70 -4.80
CA LEU A 103 -9.39 -3.95 -4.42
C LEU A 103 -10.58 -3.71 -3.49
N LEU A 104 -10.44 -2.80 -2.52
CA LEU A 104 -11.51 -2.40 -1.59
C LEU A 104 -12.69 -1.71 -2.30
N MET A 105 -12.41 -0.85 -3.29
CA MET A 105 -13.45 -0.18 -4.09
C MET A 105 -14.32 -1.16 -4.87
N TYR A 106 -13.75 -2.22 -5.40
CA TYR A 106 -14.43 -3.14 -6.33
C TYR A 106 -14.77 -4.51 -5.73
N ALA A 107 -14.77 -4.64 -4.40
CA ALA A 107 -15.04 -5.89 -3.69
C ALA A 107 -14.15 -7.07 -4.13
N ARG A 108 -12.93 -6.80 -4.61
CA ARG A 108 -12.01 -7.85 -5.05
C ARG A 108 -11.24 -8.40 -3.86
N GLY A 109 -11.26 -9.71 -3.73
CA GLY A 109 -10.61 -10.41 -2.63
C GLY A 109 -11.31 -10.25 -1.26
N GLY A 110 -12.58 -9.81 -1.24
CA GLY A 110 -13.36 -9.64 -0.01
C GLY A 110 -14.50 -8.65 -0.16
N GLN A 111 -15.04 -8.20 0.96
CA GLN A 111 -16.12 -7.23 0.96
C GLN A 111 -15.64 -5.84 0.50
N GLN A 112 -16.55 -5.10 -0.15
CA GLN A 112 -16.34 -3.71 -0.50
C GLN A 112 -16.25 -2.84 0.76
N ASP A 113 -15.25 -1.97 0.78
CA ASP A 113 -15.10 -0.98 1.84
C ASP A 113 -14.58 0.35 1.27
N TYR A 114 -15.50 1.22 0.93
CA TYR A 114 -15.18 2.54 0.41
C TYR A 114 -14.46 3.44 1.43
N LYS A 115 -14.72 3.29 2.73
CA LYS A 115 -14.05 4.10 3.75
C LYS A 115 -12.57 3.74 3.85
N MET A 116 -12.27 2.45 3.88
CA MET A 116 -10.89 1.98 3.87
C MET A 116 -10.20 2.25 2.53
N ALA A 117 -10.92 2.16 1.41
CA ALA A 117 -10.38 2.57 0.10
C ALA A 117 -9.95 4.03 0.09
N VAL A 118 -10.81 4.95 0.57
CA VAL A 118 -10.46 6.39 0.72
C VAL A 118 -9.24 6.57 1.62
N TYR A 119 -9.16 5.84 2.71
CA TYR A 119 -8.03 5.92 3.63
C TYR A 119 -6.70 5.60 2.93
N TYR A 120 -6.59 4.44 2.28
CA TYR A 120 -5.36 4.02 1.62
C TYR A 120 -5.04 4.86 0.38
N LEU A 121 -6.05 5.20 -0.44
CA LEU A 121 -5.85 6.08 -1.58
C LEU A 121 -5.40 7.48 -1.17
N ARG A 122 -5.88 8.00 -0.04
CA ARG A 122 -5.42 9.30 0.49
C ARG A 122 -3.97 9.24 0.95
N LEU A 123 -3.54 8.14 1.58
CA LEU A 123 -2.13 7.96 1.93
C LEU A 123 -1.24 8.00 0.68
N ALA A 124 -1.58 7.24 -0.35
CA ALA A 124 -0.84 7.22 -1.61
C ALA A 124 -0.92 8.56 -2.37
N ALA A 125 -2.09 9.20 -2.41
CA ALA A 125 -2.28 10.51 -3.03
C ALA A 125 -1.44 11.60 -2.36
N ASN A 126 -1.32 11.55 -1.03
CA ASN A 126 -0.48 12.47 -0.27
C ASN A 126 1.02 12.26 -0.54
N GLN A 127 1.42 11.07 -0.97
CA GLN A 127 2.78 10.78 -1.45
C GLN A 127 3.00 11.19 -2.92
N GLY A 128 1.97 11.76 -3.58
CA GLY A 128 2.05 12.24 -4.95
C GLY A 128 1.73 11.20 -6.02
N ASN A 129 1.13 10.05 -5.65
CA ASN A 129 0.76 9.05 -6.65
C ASN A 129 -0.46 9.51 -7.47
N ASP A 130 -0.26 9.70 -8.79
CA ASP A 130 -1.26 10.24 -9.72
C ASP A 130 -2.51 9.36 -9.82
N LEU A 131 -2.33 8.03 -9.82
CA LEU A 131 -3.47 7.11 -9.90
C LEU A 131 -4.33 7.20 -8.64
N ALA A 132 -3.69 7.26 -7.46
CA ALA A 132 -4.40 7.46 -6.20
C ALA A 132 -5.14 8.80 -6.17
N GLN A 133 -4.52 9.88 -6.64
CA GLN A 133 -5.14 11.19 -6.72
C GLN A 133 -6.39 11.16 -7.60
N ARG A 134 -6.31 10.57 -8.79
CA ARG A 134 -7.48 10.42 -9.68
C ARG A 134 -8.58 9.55 -9.05
N ARG A 135 -8.23 8.43 -8.41
CA ARG A 135 -9.21 7.56 -7.73
C ARG A 135 -9.87 8.27 -6.56
N LEU A 136 -9.11 9.02 -5.79
CA LEU A 136 -9.65 9.82 -4.69
C LEU A 136 -10.59 10.93 -5.20
N GLY A 137 -10.24 11.56 -6.32
CA GLY A 137 -11.13 12.49 -7.02
C GLY A 137 -12.47 11.85 -7.40
N GLN A 138 -12.46 10.64 -7.96
CA GLN A 138 -13.67 9.89 -8.28
C GLN A 138 -14.54 9.60 -7.04
N MET A 139 -13.91 9.25 -5.93
CA MET A 139 -14.63 8.97 -4.68
C MET A 139 -15.29 10.22 -4.12
N TYR A 140 -14.63 11.38 -4.16
CA TYR A 140 -15.25 12.65 -3.80
C TYR A 140 -16.37 13.06 -4.77
N GLU A 141 -16.19 12.85 -6.08
CA GLU A 141 -17.24 13.16 -7.08
C GLU A 141 -18.52 12.34 -6.86
N ARG A 142 -18.38 11.07 -6.43
CA ARG A 142 -19.52 10.15 -6.26
C ARG A 142 -20.05 10.08 -4.83
N GLY A 143 -19.32 10.59 -3.85
CA GLY A 143 -19.64 10.43 -2.43
C GLY A 143 -19.40 9.00 -1.92
N GLU A 144 -18.47 8.27 -2.53
CA GLU A 144 -18.13 6.89 -2.15
C GLU A 144 -17.15 6.89 -0.97
N GLY A 145 -17.61 6.47 0.22
CA GLY A 145 -16.79 6.43 1.45
C GLY A 145 -16.46 7.80 2.07
N VAL A 146 -16.85 8.88 1.40
CA VAL A 146 -16.74 10.28 1.83
C VAL A 146 -18.00 11.04 1.43
N GLN A 147 -18.25 12.20 2.06
CA GLN A 147 -19.27 13.11 1.58
C GLN A 147 -18.89 13.62 0.17
N GLN A 148 -19.88 13.67 -0.73
CA GLN A 148 -19.68 14.21 -2.08
C GLN A 148 -19.19 15.67 -2.02
N ASP A 149 -18.12 15.96 -2.79
CA ASP A 149 -17.47 17.26 -2.79
C ASP A 149 -16.78 17.50 -4.15
N TYR A 150 -17.41 18.28 -5.01
CA TYR A 150 -16.88 18.58 -6.34
C TYR A 150 -15.63 19.46 -6.32
N VAL A 151 -15.47 20.32 -5.33
CA VAL A 151 -14.27 21.17 -5.16
C VAL A 151 -13.06 20.29 -4.89
N ARG A 152 -13.18 19.35 -3.92
CA ARG A 152 -12.11 18.38 -3.65
C ARG A 152 -11.90 17.40 -4.80
N ALA A 153 -12.95 16.96 -5.47
CA ALA A 153 -12.84 16.08 -6.63
C ALA A 153 -12.02 16.74 -7.75
N TYR A 154 -12.35 17.99 -8.09
CA TYR A 154 -11.63 18.78 -9.10
C TYR A 154 -10.15 19.00 -8.70
N MET A 155 -9.90 19.38 -7.43
CA MET A 155 -8.55 19.52 -6.88
C MET A 155 -7.73 18.25 -7.09
N TRP A 156 -8.25 17.08 -6.69
CA TRP A 156 -7.56 15.81 -6.81
C TRP A 156 -7.35 15.38 -8.27
N TYR A 157 -8.31 15.63 -9.16
CA TYR A 157 -8.13 15.42 -10.59
C TYR A 157 -7.02 16.33 -11.15
N SER A 158 -6.97 17.58 -10.73
CA SER A 158 -5.93 18.53 -11.17
C SER A 158 -4.53 18.08 -10.76
N LEU A 159 -4.37 17.59 -9.52
CA LEU A 159 -3.11 17.04 -9.03
C LEU A 159 -2.71 15.78 -9.80
N GLY A 160 -3.66 14.87 -10.07
CA GLY A 160 -3.44 13.64 -10.82
C GLY A 160 -3.18 13.85 -12.32
N THR A 161 -3.01 15.09 -12.78
CA THR A 161 -2.61 15.45 -14.14
C THR A 161 -1.18 16.01 -14.21
N ALA A 162 -0.54 16.28 -13.07
CA ALA A 162 0.71 17.03 -13.00
C ALA A 162 1.86 16.40 -13.81
N ASN A 163 1.82 15.09 -14.04
CA ASN A 163 2.82 14.36 -14.84
C ASN A 163 2.36 14.08 -16.29
N GLY A 164 1.46 14.91 -16.83
CA GLY A 164 0.99 14.78 -18.22
C GLY A 164 -0.01 13.64 -18.45
N VAL A 165 -0.65 13.14 -17.37
CA VAL A 165 -1.64 12.06 -17.48
C VAL A 165 -2.98 12.60 -17.96
N GLU A 166 -3.24 12.48 -19.26
CA GLU A 166 -4.44 12.98 -19.97
C GLU A 166 -5.77 12.52 -19.34
N ALA A 167 -5.77 11.32 -18.71
CA ALA A 167 -6.98 10.79 -18.07
C ALA A 167 -7.48 11.67 -16.91
N GLY A 168 -6.58 12.26 -16.12
CA GLY A 168 -6.94 13.17 -15.04
C GLY A 168 -7.54 14.47 -15.58
N ALA A 169 -6.94 15.02 -16.65
CA ALA A 169 -7.44 16.22 -17.30
C ALA A 169 -8.87 16.04 -17.84
N ARG A 170 -9.13 14.92 -18.50
CA ARG A 170 -10.48 14.59 -19.00
C ARG A 170 -11.52 14.51 -17.89
N LEU A 171 -11.20 13.89 -16.77
CA LEU A 171 -12.11 13.79 -15.61
C LEU A 171 -12.36 15.17 -15.00
N ARG A 172 -11.31 15.96 -14.79
CA ARG A 172 -11.41 17.34 -14.32
C ARG A 172 -12.31 18.20 -15.21
N ASP A 173 -12.08 18.19 -16.52
CA ASP A 173 -12.77 19.04 -17.49
C ASP A 173 -14.24 18.60 -17.66
N ALA A 174 -14.53 17.31 -17.51
CA ALA A 174 -15.89 16.80 -17.46
C ALA A 174 -16.63 17.27 -16.21
N LEU A 175 -15.96 17.23 -15.04
CA LEU A 175 -16.53 17.70 -13.78
C LEU A 175 -16.76 19.21 -13.79
N ALA A 176 -15.84 19.99 -14.37
CA ALA A 176 -15.94 21.45 -14.46
C ALA A 176 -17.26 21.93 -15.10
N LYS A 177 -17.82 21.17 -16.04
CA LYS A 177 -19.11 21.49 -16.70
C LYS A 177 -20.31 21.42 -15.74
N ARG A 178 -20.13 20.88 -14.56
CA ARG A 178 -21.16 20.67 -13.51
C ARG A 178 -20.91 21.54 -12.28
N MET A 179 -19.90 22.39 -12.32
CA MET A 179 -19.46 23.23 -11.21
C MET A 179 -19.71 24.71 -11.51
N GLU A 180 -19.96 25.49 -10.47
CA GLU A 180 -20.00 26.95 -10.58
C GLU A 180 -18.59 27.53 -10.68
N PRO A 181 -18.38 28.69 -11.31
CA PRO A 181 -17.07 29.33 -11.49
C PRO A 181 -16.31 29.54 -10.17
N GLU A 182 -17.00 29.86 -9.09
CA GLU A 182 -16.44 30.06 -7.76
C GLU A 182 -15.88 28.76 -7.19
N GLN A 183 -16.57 27.64 -7.39
CA GLN A 183 -16.11 26.31 -6.98
C GLN A 183 -14.83 25.89 -7.72
N ILE A 184 -14.76 26.19 -9.03
CA ILE A 184 -13.56 25.90 -9.84
C ILE A 184 -12.39 26.74 -9.34
N THR A 185 -12.61 28.02 -9.04
CA THR A 185 -11.58 28.92 -8.53
C THR A 185 -11.02 28.43 -7.18
N GLU A 186 -11.90 28.02 -6.27
CA GLU A 186 -11.48 27.46 -4.97
C GLU A 186 -10.72 26.15 -5.15
N ALA A 187 -11.18 25.24 -6.00
CA ALA A 187 -10.50 23.98 -6.28
C ALA A 187 -9.11 24.18 -6.86
N GLN A 188 -8.93 25.14 -7.77
CA GLN A 188 -7.64 25.51 -8.34
C GLN A 188 -6.70 26.11 -7.29
N LYS A 189 -7.23 26.93 -6.37
CA LYS A 189 -6.46 27.44 -5.24
C LYS A 189 -5.96 26.30 -4.36
N LEU A 190 -6.85 25.40 -3.94
CA LEU A 190 -6.49 24.22 -3.14
C LEU A 190 -5.42 23.35 -3.82
N ALA A 191 -5.52 23.17 -5.15
CA ALA A 191 -4.54 22.40 -5.91
C ALA A 191 -3.14 23.07 -5.93
N ARG A 192 -3.08 24.41 -6.04
CA ARG A 192 -1.82 25.16 -6.00
C ARG A 192 -1.16 25.15 -4.61
N GLU A 193 -1.97 25.19 -3.57
CA GLU A 193 -1.51 25.20 -2.18
C GLU A 193 -1.13 23.82 -1.65
N TRP A 194 -1.60 22.76 -2.33
CA TRP A 194 -1.32 21.40 -1.92
C TRP A 194 0.17 21.05 -2.04
N LYS A 195 0.68 20.33 -1.05
CA LYS A 195 2.05 19.80 -1.05
C LYS A 195 2.02 18.32 -0.63
N PRO A 196 2.85 17.47 -1.25
CA PRO A 196 3.00 16.09 -0.81
C PRO A 196 3.37 16.05 0.68
N LYS A 197 2.77 15.12 1.42
CA LYS A 197 3.07 14.89 2.83
C LYS A 197 3.96 13.65 2.93
N GLY A 198 5.21 13.89 3.25
CA GLY A 198 6.14 12.86 3.66
C GLY A 198 6.90 12.19 2.52
N LYS A 199 8.16 12.50 2.43
CA LYS A 199 9.23 11.54 2.14
C LYS A 199 10.07 11.43 3.39
#